data_5d66cc3496b89c4083f0015820249d93
#
_entry.id   5d66cc3496b89c4083f0015820249d93
#
_cell.length_a   1.000
_cell.length_b   1.000
_cell.length_c   1.000
_cell.angle_alpha   90.00
_cell.angle_beta   90.00
_cell.angle_gamma   90.00
#
_symmetry.space_group_name_H-M   'P 1'
#
loop_
_entity.id
_entity.type
_entity.pdbx_description
1 polymer ?
#
loop_
_entity_poly.entity_id
_entity_poly.type
_entity_poly.pdbx_seq_one_letter_code
_entity_poly.pdbx_strand_id
1 'polypeptide(L)'
;MLNCTLKYAPEVSNTEALMLKVKEWWDTMDVQTEIVRVTDYDVRFGVSSDEGNGDEWPRILEKVKAADIICIGTPIWFGVRGSVAQLVIERLDGTYNERNEAGQYPLYNKVGCVVVTGNEDGAHAAAETTLFNLSHLGCAIPPNADTYWVGDAGPGPSYIEAGGEHHAYTQRTTRWMAHNTVHLARILRGTPIPAEGNTFDEETDHGPMHNG
;
A
#
# COMPACT_ATOMS: atom_id res chain seq x y z
N MET A 1 4.04 -0.67 -6.41
CA MET A 1 2.74 -0.03 -6.09
C MET A 1 1.63 -1.02 -6.39
N LEU A 2 0.63 -1.17 -5.49
CA LEU A 2 -0.53 -2.03 -5.69
C LEU A 2 -1.77 -1.18 -6.01
N ASN A 3 -2.26 -1.26 -7.25
CA ASN A 3 -3.48 -0.59 -7.67
C ASN A 3 -4.69 -1.47 -7.33
N CYS A 4 -5.42 -1.09 -6.28
CA CYS A 4 -6.59 -1.80 -5.76
C CYS A 4 -7.90 -1.26 -6.36
N THR A 5 -7.88 -0.82 -7.61
CA THR A 5 -9.11 -0.50 -8.34
C THR A 5 -10.02 -1.73 -8.47
N LEU A 6 -11.33 -1.51 -8.56
CA LEU A 6 -12.30 -2.57 -8.86
C LEU A 6 -12.39 -2.90 -10.37
N LYS A 7 -11.66 -2.18 -11.19
CA LYS A 7 -11.69 -2.29 -12.65
C LYS A 7 -10.60 -3.21 -13.16
N TYR A 8 -10.94 -4.10 -14.07
CA TYR A 8 -9.97 -4.94 -14.79
C TYR A 8 -9.35 -4.18 -15.96
N ALA A 9 -8.15 -4.59 -16.39
CA ALA A 9 -7.58 -4.09 -17.63
C ALA A 9 -8.48 -4.50 -18.83
N PRO A 10 -8.65 -3.63 -19.85
CA PRO A 10 -7.99 -2.34 -20.06
C PRO A 10 -8.76 -1.11 -19.53
N GLU A 11 -9.75 -1.29 -18.63
CA GLU A 11 -10.51 -0.16 -18.11
C GLU A 11 -9.63 0.87 -17.39
N VAL A 12 -9.92 2.15 -17.60
CA VAL A 12 -9.16 3.25 -17.01
C VAL A 12 -9.41 3.36 -15.50
N SER A 13 -8.35 3.34 -14.72
CA SER A 13 -8.39 3.49 -13.27
C SER A 13 -8.03 4.92 -12.85
N ASN A 14 -8.93 5.59 -12.13
CA ASN A 14 -8.67 6.90 -11.54
C ASN A 14 -7.58 6.84 -10.47
N THR A 15 -7.57 5.79 -9.68
CA THR A 15 -6.54 5.56 -8.65
C THR A 15 -5.16 5.39 -9.31
N GLU A 16 -5.07 4.63 -10.41
CA GLU A 16 -3.83 4.48 -11.16
C GLU A 16 -3.34 5.82 -11.74
N ALA A 17 -4.25 6.66 -12.22
CA ALA A 17 -3.89 7.97 -12.74
C ALA A 17 -3.21 8.85 -11.69
N LEU A 18 -3.66 8.83 -10.42
CA LEU A 18 -2.98 9.51 -9.33
C LEU A 18 -1.68 8.80 -8.92
N MET A 19 -1.65 7.48 -8.94
CA MET A 19 -0.41 6.71 -8.69
C MET A 19 0.68 7.04 -9.73
N LEU A 20 0.31 7.27 -10.98
CA LEU A 20 1.24 7.71 -12.03
C LEU A 20 1.86 9.08 -11.71
N LYS A 21 1.11 10.00 -11.04
CA LYS A 21 1.67 11.28 -10.59
C LYS A 21 2.71 11.10 -9.46
N VAL A 22 2.53 10.11 -8.60
CA VAL A 22 3.56 9.72 -7.62
C VAL A 22 4.78 9.15 -8.33
N LYS A 23 4.55 8.26 -9.31
CA LYS A 23 5.62 7.66 -10.11
C LYS A 23 6.45 8.73 -10.85
N GLU A 24 5.82 9.75 -11.44
CA GLU A 24 6.52 10.86 -12.09
C GLU A 24 7.56 11.51 -11.15
N TRP A 25 7.21 11.74 -9.87
CA TRP A 25 8.15 12.22 -8.86
C TRP A 25 9.24 11.20 -8.53
N TRP A 26 8.90 9.94 -8.38
CA TRP A 26 9.86 8.87 -8.10
C TRP A 26 10.85 8.67 -9.23
N ASP A 27 10.41 8.80 -10.48
CA ASP A 27 11.29 8.74 -11.66
C ASP A 27 12.36 9.85 -11.63
N THR A 28 12.04 11.07 -11.13
CA THR A 28 13.02 12.14 -10.94
C THR A 28 14.08 11.85 -9.87
N MET A 29 13.84 10.85 -9.04
CA MET A 29 14.72 10.42 -7.94
C MET A 29 15.35 9.04 -8.19
N ASP A 30 15.33 8.56 -9.43
CA ASP A 30 15.89 7.27 -9.86
C ASP A 30 15.29 6.06 -9.13
N VAL A 31 13.99 6.11 -8.79
CA VAL A 31 13.26 4.98 -8.21
C VAL A 31 12.64 4.14 -9.31
N GLN A 32 13.00 2.86 -9.35
CA GLN A 32 12.33 1.90 -10.22
C GLN A 32 10.94 1.57 -9.67
N THR A 33 9.91 1.76 -10.49
CA THR A 33 8.52 1.59 -10.06
C THR A 33 7.80 0.59 -10.93
N GLU A 34 7.16 -0.39 -10.30
CA GLU A 34 6.18 -1.27 -10.92
C GLU A 34 4.79 -0.99 -10.32
N ILE A 35 3.77 -0.88 -11.16
CA ILE A 35 2.37 -0.80 -10.75
C ILE A 35 1.71 -2.13 -11.07
N VAL A 36 1.26 -2.82 -10.03
CA VAL A 36 0.52 -4.09 -10.12
C VAL A 36 -0.96 -3.80 -9.93
N ARG A 37 -1.78 -4.03 -10.94
CA ARG A 37 -3.23 -3.98 -10.83
C ARG A 37 -3.71 -5.31 -10.25
N VAL A 38 -4.19 -5.28 -9.00
CA VAL A 38 -4.52 -6.49 -8.25
C VAL A 38 -5.65 -7.30 -8.89
N THR A 39 -6.64 -6.61 -9.48
CA THR A 39 -7.78 -7.26 -10.16
C THR A 39 -7.40 -8.03 -11.42
N ASP A 40 -6.19 -7.88 -11.96
CA ASP A 40 -5.72 -8.65 -13.10
C ASP A 40 -5.14 -10.03 -12.68
N TYR A 41 -5.17 -10.35 -11.37
CA TYR A 41 -4.74 -11.61 -10.78
C TYR A 41 -5.92 -12.31 -10.11
N ASP A 42 -5.93 -13.64 -10.14
CA ASP A 42 -6.89 -14.43 -9.35
C ASP A 42 -6.40 -14.52 -7.89
N VAL A 43 -6.69 -13.48 -7.13
CA VAL A 43 -6.34 -13.39 -5.70
C VAL A 43 -7.48 -13.96 -4.87
N ARG A 44 -7.21 -15.05 -4.16
CA ARG A 44 -8.21 -15.68 -3.30
C ARG A 44 -8.37 -14.94 -1.97
N PHE A 45 -9.58 -14.99 -1.42
CA PHE A 45 -9.84 -14.54 -0.05
C PHE A 45 -9.09 -15.42 0.93
N GLY A 46 -8.54 -14.83 1.97
CA GLY A 46 -7.81 -15.53 3.02
C GLY A 46 -6.80 -14.64 3.71
N VAL A 47 -6.10 -15.20 4.68
CA VAL A 47 -5.12 -14.52 5.56
C VAL A 47 -3.75 -15.21 5.54
N SER A 48 -3.51 -16.10 4.58
CA SER A 48 -2.23 -16.77 4.42
C SER A 48 -1.44 -16.23 3.23
N SER A 49 -0.16 -16.56 3.14
CA SER A 49 0.69 -16.15 2.00
C SER A 49 0.35 -16.92 0.72
N ASP A 50 -0.33 -18.08 0.82
CA ASP A 50 -0.80 -18.87 -0.30
C ASP A 50 -2.04 -19.67 0.12
N GLU A 51 -3.18 -19.40 -0.53
CA GLU A 51 -4.44 -20.14 -0.31
C GLU A 51 -4.58 -21.36 -1.22
N GLY A 52 -3.56 -21.67 -2.02
CA GLY A 52 -3.56 -22.83 -2.92
C GLY A 52 -4.55 -22.71 -4.08
N ASN A 53 -4.79 -23.83 -4.78
CA ASN A 53 -5.82 -23.94 -5.82
C ASN A 53 -5.76 -22.88 -6.94
N GLY A 54 -4.56 -22.43 -7.34
CA GLY A 54 -4.37 -21.44 -8.38
C GLY A 54 -4.41 -19.99 -7.90
N ASP A 55 -4.29 -19.76 -6.59
CA ASP A 55 -4.12 -18.41 -6.03
C ASP A 55 -2.89 -17.73 -6.61
N GLU A 56 -3.09 -16.56 -7.20
CA GLU A 56 -1.99 -15.77 -7.80
C GLU A 56 -1.40 -14.74 -6.82
N TRP A 57 -1.91 -14.65 -5.58
CA TRP A 57 -1.35 -13.76 -4.57
C TRP A 57 0.16 -13.97 -4.32
N PRO A 58 0.71 -15.20 -4.26
CA PRO A 58 2.15 -15.40 -4.09
C PRO A 58 3.01 -14.61 -5.08
N ARG A 59 2.55 -14.46 -6.32
CA ARG A 59 3.26 -13.67 -7.36
C ARG A 59 3.30 -12.17 -7.03
N ILE A 60 2.23 -11.65 -6.43
CA ILE A 60 2.18 -10.26 -5.95
C ILE A 60 3.04 -10.10 -4.70
N LEU A 61 2.93 -11.04 -3.77
CA LEU A 61 3.66 -11.02 -2.50
C LEU A 61 5.18 -11.02 -2.70
N GLU A 62 5.70 -11.79 -3.65
CA GLU A 62 7.12 -11.76 -4.01
C GLU A 62 7.59 -10.36 -4.44
N LYS A 63 6.78 -9.66 -5.25
CA LYS A 63 7.07 -8.27 -5.65
C LYS A 63 7.04 -7.31 -4.45
N VAL A 64 6.09 -7.50 -3.52
CA VAL A 64 6.00 -6.72 -2.28
C VAL A 64 7.23 -6.95 -1.41
N LYS A 65 7.65 -8.20 -1.23
CA LYS A 65 8.85 -8.54 -0.45
C LYS A 65 10.13 -7.99 -1.07
N ALA A 66 10.21 -7.90 -2.39
CA ALA A 66 11.38 -7.36 -3.10
C ALA A 66 11.46 -5.82 -3.08
N ALA A 67 10.35 -5.11 -2.82
CA ALA A 67 10.30 -3.66 -2.89
C ALA A 67 10.82 -2.98 -1.61
N ASP A 68 11.42 -1.78 -1.74
CA ASP A 68 11.79 -0.91 -0.61
C ASP A 68 10.61 -0.01 -0.18
N ILE A 69 9.68 0.29 -1.09
CA ILE A 69 8.50 1.12 -0.85
C ILE A 69 7.25 0.37 -1.28
N ILE A 70 6.29 0.26 -0.39
CA ILE A 70 4.97 -0.35 -0.62
C ILE A 70 3.95 0.77 -0.65
N CYS A 71 3.33 1.00 -1.81
CA CYS A 71 2.27 1.98 -1.99
C CYS A 71 0.96 1.26 -2.31
N ILE A 72 -0.05 1.46 -1.47
CA ILE A 72 -1.40 0.95 -1.70
C ILE A 72 -2.24 2.06 -2.33
N GLY A 73 -2.72 1.83 -3.55
CA GLY A 73 -3.68 2.73 -4.22
C GLY A 73 -5.10 2.20 -4.08
N THR A 74 -6.02 2.98 -3.52
CA THR A 74 -7.41 2.56 -3.29
C THR A 74 -8.43 3.61 -3.69
N PRO A 75 -9.56 3.22 -4.31
CA PRO A 75 -10.74 4.08 -4.36
C PRO A 75 -11.42 4.15 -2.99
N ILE A 76 -12.20 5.23 -2.77
CA ILE A 76 -13.14 5.31 -1.65
C ILE A 76 -14.45 4.62 -2.05
N TRP A 77 -14.98 3.80 -1.16
CA TRP A 77 -16.32 3.23 -1.25
C TRP A 77 -16.99 3.25 0.11
N PHE A 78 -18.14 3.95 0.21
CA PHE A 78 -18.88 4.11 1.47
C PHE A 78 -18.00 4.61 2.62
N GLY A 79 -17.16 5.62 2.36
CA GLY A 79 -16.37 6.28 3.38
C GLY A 79 -15.07 5.56 3.78
N VAL A 80 -14.74 4.42 3.15
CA VAL A 80 -13.56 3.62 3.49
C VAL A 80 -12.82 3.14 2.23
N ARG A 81 -11.70 2.44 2.40
CA ARG A 81 -10.97 1.80 1.30
C ARG A 81 -11.83 0.78 0.56
N GLY A 82 -11.59 0.61 -0.73
CA GLY A 82 -12.28 -0.38 -1.56
C GLY A 82 -11.95 -1.83 -1.16
N SER A 83 -12.83 -2.77 -1.52
CA SER A 83 -12.72 -4.20 -1.15
C SER A 83 -11.43 -4.86 -1.62
N VAL A 84 -10.89 -4.48 -2.77
CA VAL A 84 -9.61 -5.03 -3.27
C VAL A 84 -8.43 -4.59 -2.38
N ALA A 85 -8.45 -3.36 -1.85
CA ALA A 85 -7.44 -2.93 -0.89
C ALA A 85 -7.59 -3.65 0.45
N GLN A 86 -8.83 -3.94 0.88
CA GLN A 86 -9.07 -4.75 2.06
C GLN A 86 -8.55 -6.18 1.88
N LEU A 87 -8.84 -6.80 0.74
CA LEU A 87 -8.29 -8.12 0.38
C LEU A 87 -6.75 -8.11 0.42
N VAL A 88 -6.10 -7.11 -0.16
CA VAL A 88 -4.64 -6.99 -0.12
C VAL A 88 -4.12 -6.95 1.32
N ILE A 89 -4.75 -6.18 2.21
CA ILE A 89 -4.35 -6.11 3.62
C ILE A 89 -4.51 -7.46 4.31
N GLU A 90 -5.64 -8.14 4.11
CA GLU A 90 -5.88 -9.48 4.67
C GLU A 90 -4.85 -10.49 4.16
N ARG A 91 -4.50 -10.42 2.88
CA ARG A 91 -3.48 -11.30 2.31
C ARG A 91 -2.06 -10.97 2.79
N LEU A 92 -1.75 -9.70 3.08
CA LEU A 92 -0.48 -9.30 3.69
C LEU A 92 -0.34 -9.81 5.13
N ASP A 93 -1.44 -10.07 5.85
CA ASP A 93 -1.43 -10.64 7.20
C ASP A 93 -0.69 -11.99 7.24
N GLY A 94 -0.75 -12.77 6.17
CA GLY A 94 0.01 -14.02 6.04
C GLY A 94 1.52 -13.88 6.30
N THR A 95 2.08 -12.69 6.11
CA THR A 95 3.51 -12.42 6.38
C THR A 95 3.87 -12.49 7.86
N TYR A 96 2.91 -12.44 8.78
CA TYR A 96 3.17 -12.65 10.20
C TYR A 96 3.71 -14.05 10.52
N ASN A 97 3.46 -15.03 9.66
CA ASN A 97 3.97 -16.39 9.80
C ASN A 97 5.37 -16.58 9.18
N GLU A 98 5.94 -15.52 8.64
CA GLU A 98 7.22 -15.55 7.96
C GLU A 98 8.25 -14.68 8.68
N ARG A 99 9.53 -14.96 8.41
CA ARG A 99 10.66 -14.18 8.94
C ARG A 99 11.64 -13.86 7.82
N ASN A 100 12.23 -12.68 7.86
CA ASN A 100 13.36 -12.33 7.04
C ASN A 100 14.66 -12.94 7.60
N GLU A 101 15.79 -12.74 6.94
CA GLU A 101 17.10 -13.27 7.37
C GLU A 101 17.53 -12.78 8.76
N ALA A 102 17.02 -11.62 9.20
CA ALA A 102 17.30 -11.06 10.52
C ALA A 102 16.32 -11.56 11.62
N GLY A 103 15.35 -12.42 11.28
CA GLY A 103 14.34 -12.92 12.21
C GLY A 103 13.14 -11.96 12.43
N GLN A 104 13.08 -10.84 11.71
CA GLN A 104 11.97 -9.89 11.75
C GLN A 104 10.85 -10.29 10.76
N TYR A 105 9.68 -9.67 10.85
CA TYR A 105 8.66 -9.81 9.81
C TYR A 105 9.17 -9.34 8.44
N PRO A 106 8.72 -9.93 7.33
CA PRO A 106 9.27 -9.66 6.00
C PRO A 106 9.18 -8.22 5.52
N LEU A 107 8.23 -7.43 6.06
CA LEU A 107 8.02 -6.05 5.65
C LEU A 107 8.79 -5.02 6.51
N TYR A 108 9.58 -5.46 7.49
CA TYR A 108 10.51 -4.58 8.19
C TYR A 108 11.49 -3.91 7.21
N ASN A 109 11.86 -2.69 7.54
CA ASN A 109 12.78 -1.86 6.76
C ASN A 109 12.24 -1.43 5.37
N LYS A 110 10.95 -1.63 5.12
CA LYS A 110 10.24 -1.06 3.97
C LYS A 110 9.44 0.16 4.39
N VAL A 111 9.12 1.01 3.42
CA VAL A 111 8.33 2.23 3.65
C VAL A 111 6.92 2.02 3.13
N GLY A 112 5.91 2.34 3.96
CA GLY A 112 4.51 2.28 3.59
C GLY A 112 3.95 3.64 3.19
N CYS A 113 3.12 3.70 2.14
CA CYS A 113 2.36 4.89 1.76
C CYS A 113 1.06 4.54 1.03
N VAL A 114 0.16 5.53 0.92
CA VAL A 114 -1.20 5.31 0.39
C VAL A 114 -1.60 6.40 -0.61
N VAL A 115 -2.26 5.98 -1.68
CA VAL A 115 -2.89 6.86 -2.67
C VAL A 115 -4.39 6.62 -2.67
N VAL A 116 -5.20 7.68 -2.50
CA VAL A 116 -6.66 7.55 -2.41
C VAL A 116 -7.36 8.43 -3.43
N THR A 117 -8.36 7.90 -4.12
CA THR A 117 -9.23 8.67 -5.01
C THR A 117 -10.69 8.38 -4.75
N GLY A 118 -11.54 9.39 -4.82
CA GLY A 118 -12.99 9.23 -4.69
C GLY A 118 -13.73 10.54 -4.92
N ASN A 119 -15.04 10.45 -5.00
CA ASN A 119 -15.97 11.57 -5.02
C ASN A 119 -17.01 11.46 -3.91
N GLU A 120 -16.57 11.00 -2.76
CA GLU A 120 -17.30 10.94 -1.49
C GLU A 120 -16.32 11.09 -0.32
N ASP A 121 -16.82 11.35 0.88
CA ASP A 121 -16.02 11.41 2.09
C ASP A 121 -15.32 10.08 2.38
N GLY A 122 -14.20 10.13 3.12
CA GLY A 122 -13.53 8.91 3.59
C GLY A 122 -12.07 8.76 3.18
N ALA A 123 -11.47 9.78 2.53
CA ALA A 123 -10.06 9.70 2.16
C ALA A 123 -9.16 9.46 3.38
N HIS A 124 -9.40 10.18 4.49
CA HIS A 124 -8.63 9.99 5.71
C HIS A 124 -8.87 8.60 6.32
N ALA A 125 -10.11 8.13 6.42
CA ALA A 125 -10.41 6.79 6.95
C ALA A 125 -9.77 5.67 6.10
N ALA A 126 -9.79 5.82 4.77
CA ALA A 126 -9.13 4.87 3.86
C ALA A 126 -7.60 4.90 4.03
N ALA A 127 -7.00 6.09 4.18
CA ALA A 127 -5.56 6.24 4.34
C ALA A 127 -5.09 5.77 5.72
N GLU A 128 -5.69 6.28 6.82
CA GLU A 128 -5.24 5.99 8.19
C GLU A 128 -5.28 4.50 8.52
N THR A 129 -6.39 3.81 8.16
CA THR A 129 -6.52 2.39 8.43
C THR A 129 -5.54 1.56 7.61
N THR A 130 -5.22 1.98 6.38
CA THR A 130 -4.22 1.30 5.54
C THR A 130 -2.81 1.54 6.06
N LEU A 131 -2.46 2.77 6.46
CA LEU A 131 -1.17 3.10 7.06
C LEU A 131 -0.96 2.38 8.39
N PHE A 132 -2.00 2.31 9.22
CA PHE A 132 -1.98 1.51 10.45
C PHE A 132 -1.62 0.05 10.16
N ASN A 133 -2.30 -0.58 9.21
CA ASN A 133 -2.02 -1.97 8.83
C ASN A 133 -0.57 -2.15 8.34
N LEU A 134 -0.09 -1.28 7.43
CA LEU A 134 1.28 -1.35 6.94
C LEU A 134 2.31 -1.18 8.06
N SER A 135 2.05 -0.28 9.03
CA SER A 135 2.92 -0.10 10.19
C SER A 135 2.98 -1.36 11.05
N HIS A 136 1.84 -1.99 11.33
CA HIS A 136 1.80 -3.24 12.10
C HIS A 136 2.47 -4.41 11.37
N LEU A 137 2.45 -4.42 10.05
CA LEU A 137 3.16 -5.40 9.23
C LEU A 137 4.69 -5.18 9.19
N GLY A 138 5.19 -4.09 9.81
CA GLY A 138 6.62 -3.78 9.91
C GLY A 138 7.10 -2.64 9.04
N CYS A 139 6.25 -2.01 8.22
CA CYS A 139 6.64 -0.87 7.42
C CYS A 139 6.85 0.39 8.26
N ALA A 140 7.89 1.15 7.96
CA ALA A 140 8.06 2.51 8.48
C ALA A 140 7.16 3.49 7.72
N ILE A 141 6.50 4.38 8.45
CA ILE A 141 5.57 5.37 7.90
C ILE A 141 6.20 6.76 7.99
N PRO A 142 6.52 7.43 6.87
CA PRO A 142 7.09 8.77 6.87
C PRO A 142 6.03 9.85 7.13
N PRO A 143 6.43 11.09 7.44
CA PRO A 143 5.52 12.23 7.42
C PRO A 143 4.82 12.37 6.05
N ASN A 144 3.53 12.74 6.05
CA ASN A 144 2.72 12.84 4.82
C ASN A 144 2.80 11.57 3.97
N ALA A 145 2.56 10.43 4.59
CA ALA A 145 2.63 9.11 3.95
C ALA A 145 1.45 8.83 3.02
N ASP A 146 0.56 9.78 2.83
CA ASP A 146 -0.59 9.66 1.94
C ASP A 146 -0.73 10.84 0.99
N THR A 147 -1.38 10.59 -0.13
CA THR A 147 -1.94 11.60 -0.99
C THR A 147 -3.32 11.18 -1.44
N TYR A 148 -4.21 12.14 -1.58
CA TYR A 148 -5.56 11.86 -2.03
C TYR A 148 -6.14 12.97 -2.90
N TRP A 149 -7.16 12.58 -3.66
CA TRP A 149 -8.07 13.49 -4.32
C TRP A 149 -9.51 13.07 -4.01
N VAL A 150 -10.29 14.03 -3.54
CA VAL A 150 -11.73 13.88 -3.33
C VAL A 150 -12.43 14.94 -4.15
N GLY A 151 -13.32 14.52 -5.03
CA GLY A 151 -14.23 15.40 -5.76
C GLY A 151 -15.44 15.81 -4.92
N ASP A 152 -16.37 16.52 -5.55
CA ASP A 152 -17.65 16.83 -4.93
C ASP A 152 -18.38 15.54 -4.54
N ALA A 153 -18.90 15.50 -3.31
CA ALA A 153 -19.60 14.33 -2.81
C ALA A 153 -20.87 14.03 -3.63
N GLY A 154 -21.04 12.76 -4.00
CA GLY A 154 -22.18 12.31 -4.80
C GLY A 154 -21.80 11.93 -6.25
N PRO A 155 -22.73 11.95 -7.22
CA PRO A 155 -22.48 11.52 -8.60
C PRO A 155 -21.71 12.56 -9.42
N GLY A 156 -20.63 13.12 -8.85
CA GLY A 156 -19.74 14.06 -9.53
C GLY A 156 -18.73 13.38 -10.45
N PRO A 157 -17.96 14.17 -11.25
CA PRO A 157 -16.92 13.63 -12.11
C PRO A 157 -15.82 12.95 -11.29
N SER A 158 -15.23 11.91 -11.84
CA SER A 158 -14.10 11.19 -11.24
C SER A 158 -12.78 11.99 -11.37
N TYR A 159 -11.71 11.52 -10.75
CA TYR A 159 -10.40 12.19 -10.74
C TYR A 159 -9.94 12.67 -12.13
N ILE A 160 -10.02 11.80 -13.13
CA ILE A 160 -9.57 12.12 -14.50
C ILE A 160 -10.53 13.13 -15.15
N GLU A 161 -11.83 12.88 -15.05
CA GLU A 161 -12.87 13.74 -15.66
C GLU A 161 -12.91 15.14 -15.06
N ALA A 162 -12.62 15.24 -13.76
CA ALA A 162 -12.55 16.51 -13.03
C ALA A 162 -11.24 17.28 -13.24
N GLY A 163 -10.27 16.73 -13.98
CA GLY A 163 -8.94 17.30 -14.07
C GLY A 163 -8.22 17.34 -12.72
N GLY A 164 -8.44 16.32 -11.89
CA GLY A 164 -7.89 16.23 -10.53
C GLY A 164 -6.36 16.32 -10.46
N GLU A 165 -5.67 16.06 -11.57
CA GLU A 165 -4.24 16.25 -11.70
C GLU A 165 -3.81 17.72 -11.51
N HIS A 166 -4.72 18.69 -11.73
CA HIS A 166 -4.46 20.12 -11.54
C HIS A 166 -4.84 20.62 -10.14
N HIS A 167 -5.35 19.74 -9.27
CA HIS A 167 -5.76 20.13 -7.93
C HIS A 167 -4.53 20.44 -7.05
N ALA A 168 -4.35 21.70 -6.70
CA ALA A 168 -3.13 22.20 -6.05
C ALA A 168 -2.76 21.49 -4.73
N TYR A 169 -3.76 21.14 -3.91
CA TYR A 169 -3.54 20.41 -2.67
C TYR A 169 -3.02 19.00 -2.95
N THR A 170 -3.67 18.26 -3.87
CA THR A 170 -3.27 16.90 -4.26
C THR A 170 -1.87 16.89 -4.87
N GLN A 171 -1.53 17.83 -5.76
CA GLN A 171 -0.17 17.96 -6.30
C GLN A 171 0.87 18.14 -5.21
N ARG A 172 0.58 19.00 -4.22
CA ARG A 172 1.48 19.25 -3.10
C ARG A 172 1.68 18.04 -2.22
N THR A 173 0.60 17.35 -1.81
CA THR A 173 0.69 16.14 -0.97
C THR A 173 1.35 15.00 -1.72
N THR A 174 1.08 14.81 -3.03
CA THR A 174 1.76 13.84 -3.89
C THR A 174 3.28 14.06 -3.88
N ARG A 175 3.72 15.30 -4.08
CA ARG A 175 5.15 15.64 -4.03
C ARG A 175 5.76 15.36 -2.65
N TRP A 176 5.11 15.77 -1.57
CA TRP A 176 5.61 15.53 -0.21
C TRP A 176 5.72 14.03 0.09
N MET A 177 4.67 13.28 -0.19
CA MET A 177 4.68 11.83 -0.02
C MET A 177 5.83 11.18 -0.80
N ALA A 178 5.98 11.53 -2.08
CA ALA A 178 7.02 10.96 -2.93
C ALA A 178 8.43 11.23 -2.38
N HIS A 179 8.74 12.47 -1.97
CA HIS A 179 10.04 12.79 -1.41
C HIS A 179 10.30 12.12 -0.05
N ASN A 180 9.31 12.14 0.84
CA ASN A 180 9.47 11.58 2.18
C ASN A 180 9.63 10.05 2.15
N THR A 181 8.88 9.35 1.29
CA THR A 181 9.01 7.89 1.13
C THR A 181 10.39 7.49 0.61
N VAL A 182 10.89 8.18 -0.42
CA VAL A 182 12.22 7.89 -0.98
C VAL A 182 13.32 8.21 0.02
N HIS A 183 13.22 9.34 0.74
CA HIS A 183 14.20 9.70 1.75
C HIS A 183 14.30 8.65 2.86
N LEU A 184 13.15 8.24 3.40
CA LEU A 184 13.10 7.23 4.47
C LEU A 184 13.59 5.86 3.98
N ALA A 185 13.20 5.43 2.77
CA ALA A 185 13.66 4.17 2.19
C ALA A 185 15.20 4.13 2.04
N ARG A 186 15.81 5.25 1.61
CA ARG A 186 17.27 5.36 1.53
C ARG A 186 17.95 5.28 2.90
N ILE A 187 17.35 5.90 3.92
CA ILE A 187 17.86 5.79 5.31
C ILE A 187 17.81 4.33 5.77
N LEU A 188 16.67 3.67 5.64
CA LEU A 188 16.48 2.29 6.09
C LEU A 188 17.37 1.30 5.33
N ARG A 189 17.65 1.55 4.06
CA ARG A 189 18.59 0.75 3.28
C ARG A 189 20.04 0.85 3.80
N GLY A 190 20.44 2.03 4.28
CA GLY A 190 21.77 2.27 4.86
C GLY A 190 21.84 2.02 6.35
N THR A 191 20.74 2.16 7.07
CA THR A 191 20.65 2.00 8.53
C THR A 191 19.31 1.34 8.85
N PRO A 192 19.23 0.01 8.74
CA PRO A 192 18.00 -0.72 9.02
C PRO A 192 17.63 -0.68 10.51
N ILE A 193 16.35 -0.79 10.80
CA ILE A 193 15.83 -1.03 12.14
C ILE A 193 16.46 -2.34 12.65
N PRO A 194 17.15 -2.33 13.79
CA PRO A 194 17.86 -3.52 14.27
C PRO A 194 16.89 -4.65 14.62
N ALA A 195 17.36 -5.88 14.52
CA ALA A 195 16.63 -7.06 14.94
C ALA A 195 16.44 -7.13 16.46
N GLU A 196 17.42 -6.60 17.22
CA GLU A 196 17.36 -6.58 18.69
C GLU A 196 16.08 -5.88 19.18
N GLY A 197 15.24 -6.60 19.92
CA GLY A 197 13.93 -6.13 20.38
C GLY A 197 12.83 -6.08 19.32
N ASN A 198 13.09 -6.55 18.10
CA ASN A 198 12.15 -6.55 16.97
C ASN A 198 12.02 -7.94 16.31
N THR A 199 12.35 -8.99 17.04
CA THR A 199 12.14 -10.39 16.64
C THR A 199 11.11 -11.02 17.55
N PHE A 200 10.44 -12.05 17.05
CA PHE A 200 9.56 -12.88 17.86
C PHE A 200 10.39 -13.73 18.84
N ASP A 201 10.05 -13.71 20.11
CA ASP A 201 10.67 -14.51 21.16
C ASP A 201 9.66 -15.54 21.66
N GLU A 202 9.90 -16.82 21.36
CA GLU A 202 9.04 -17.92 21.77
C GLU A 202 8.91 -18.07 23.28
N GLU A 203 9.87 -17.60 24.09
CA GLU A 203 9.81 -17.69 25.54
C GLU A 203 8.94 -16.59 26.17
N THR A 204 8.90 -15.41 25.57
CA THR A 204 8.17 -14.24 26.10
C THR A 204 6.87 -13.93 25.39
N ASP A 205 6.75 -14.28 24.11
CA ASP A 205 5.60 -13.98 23.27
C ASP A 205 4.55 -15.11 23.27
N HIS A 206 4.22 -15.64 24.45
CA HIS A 206 3.24 -16.71 24.65
C HIS A 206 1.78 -16.28 24.42
N GLY A 207 1.50 -15.52 23.38
CA GLY A 207 0.12 -15.33 22.94
C GLY A 207 -0.30 -16.45 21.99
N PRO A 208 -1.53 -16.99 22.09
CA PRO A 208 -2.02 -17.89 21.06
C PRO A 208 -2.04 -17.14 19.74
N MET A 209 -1.25 -17.58 18.77
CA MET A 209 -1.43 -17.16 17.40
C MET A 209 -2.86 -17.52 17.02
N HIS A 210 -3.68 -16.56 16.68
CA HIS A 210 -5.05 -16.80 16.26
C HIS A 210 -5.02 -17.64 14.99
N ASN A 211 -5.24 -18.95 15.19
CA ASN A 211 -5.67 -19.83 14.11
C ASN A 211 -7.15 -19.49 13.88
N GLY A 212 -7.41 -18.53 12.98
CA GLY A 212 -8.74 -18.24 12.46
C GLY A 212 -9.18 -19.29 11.47
#